data_3f5753073f3b383d67c28786b76eca10
#
_entry.id   3f5753073f3b383d67c28786b76eca10
#
_cell.length_a   1.000
_cell.length_b   1.000
_cell.length_c   1.000
_cell.angle_alpha   90.00
_cell.angle_beta   90.00
_cell.angle_gamma   90.00
#
_symmetry.space_group_name_H-M   'P 1'
#
loop_
_entity.id
_entity.type
_entity.pdbx_description
1 polymer ?
#
loop_
_entity_poly.entity_id
_entity_poly.type
_entity_poly.pdbx_seq_one_letter_code
_entity_poly.pdbx_strand_id
1 'polypeptide(L)'
;HYLSKDDLAKRLSTAFDSVTLYGEDPDNRPDIFGKIGEAGVSIATLDDMEDLYKGFNLIDPYTSVSMTINGPAPIILALFMNTAMKQTLKSEDFWNFEKRIEVMRQVRGTVQADILKEDQAQNTCIFSLEFALKMMGDVQEYFCKNAIKNSYTVSISGYHIAEAGANPISQMAFTLSNG
;
A
#
# COMPACT_ATOMS: atom_id res chain seq x y z
N HIS A 1 -4.64 16.69 -0.91
CA HIS A 1 -4.26 17.03 0.47
C HIS A 1 -5.00 18.28 0.96
N TYR A 2 -4.88 19.40 0.27
CA TYR A 2 -5.49 20.67 0.67
C TYR A 2 -7.03 20.62 0.65
N LEU A 3 -7.62 20.05 -0.40
CA LEU A 3 -9.07 19.97 -0.59
C LEU A 3 -9.76 18.98 0.35
N SER A 4 -9.07 17.91 0.74
CA SER A 4 -9.66 16.86 1.60
C SER A 4 -9.55 17.13 3.09
N LYS A 5 -8.86 18.19 3.49
CA LYS A 5 -8.52 18.44 4.90
C LYS A 5 -9.76 18.78 5.75
N ASP A 6 -10.74 19.43 5.15
CA ASP A 6 -11.95 19.90 5.83
C ASP A 6 -13.16 18.98 5.63
N ASP A 7 -13.00 17.90 4.84
CA ASP A 7 -14.06 16.92 4.64
C ASP A 7 -14.27 16.04 5.89
N LEU A 8 -15.54 15.73 6.19
CA LEU A 8 -15.90 14.83 7.30
C LEU A 8 -15.36 13.42 7.05
N ALA A 9 -15.48 12.91 5.83
CA ALA A 9 -14.98 11.58 5.45
C ALA A 9 -13.77 11.73 4.50
N LYS A 10 -12.61 11.30 4.95
CA LYS A 10 -11.35 11.37 4.21
C LYS A 10 -11.04 10.03 3.56
N ARG A 11 -11.23 9.95 2.25
CA ARG A 11 -10.84 8.78 1.45
C ARG A 11 -9.63 9.14 0.61
N LEU A 12 -8.46 8.75 1.11
CA LEU A 12 -7.19 9.06 0.48
C LEU A 12 -6.77 7.90 -0.41
N SER A 13 -6.34 8.20 -1.62
CA SER A 13 -5.75 7.22 -2.53
C SER A 13 -4.33 7.65 -2.87
N THR A 14 -3.39 6.75 -2.69
CA THR A 14 -1.98 6.99 -2.94
C THR A 14 -1.50 6.06 -4.05
N ALA A 15 -0.98 6.65 -5.12
CA ALA A 15 -0.20 5.96 -6.14
C ALA A 15 1.28 6.22 -5.91
N PHE A 16 2.09 5.18 -5.98
CA PHE A 16 3.54 5.27 -5.83
C PHE A 16 4.21 5.32 -7.20
N ASP A 17 5.36 5.98 -7.26
CA ASP A 17 6.17 6.03 -8.47
C ASP A 17 6.81 4.68 -8.80
N SER A 18 7.39 4.56 -9.98
CA SER A 18 8.03 3.31 -10.40
C SER A 18 9.27 2.97 -9.56
N VAL A 19 9.96 3.96 -9.00
CA VAL A 19 11.10 3.73 -8.10
C VAL A 19 10.66 2.99 -6.85
N THR A 20 9.60 3.47 -6.20
CA THR A 20 8.99 2.81 -5.04
C THR A 20 8.40 1.44 -5.40
N LEU A 21 7.75 1.30 -6.57
CA LEU A 21 7.16 0.04 -7.05
C LEU A 21 8.20 -1.05 -7.28
N TYR A 22 9.42 -0.69 -7.72
CA TYR A 22 10.52 -1.62 -7.88
C TYR A 22 11.35 -1.85 -6.62
N GLY A 23 11.00 -1.20 -5.50
CA GLY A 23 11.73 -1.33 -4.24
C GLY A 23 13.13 -0.70 -4.29
N GLU A 24 13.32 0.29 -5.14
CA GLU A 24 14.56 1.03 -5.29
C GLU A 24 14.51 2.33 -4.47
N ASP A 25 15.69 2.80 -4.09
CA ASP A 25 15.84 4.11 -3.46
C ASP A 25 16.01 5.22 -4.52
N PRO A 26 15.58 6.45 -4.24
CA PRO A 26 15.88 7.60 -5.10
C PRO A 26 17.39 7.76 -5.26
N ASP A 27 17.87 7.86 -6.52
CA ASP A 27 19.29 7.97 -6.85
C ASP A 27 19.47 8.83 -8.10
N ASN A 28 20.69 9.34 -8.29
CA ASN A 28 21.11 10.08 -9.47
C ASN A 28 21.45 9.16 -10.68
N ARG A 29 21.31 7.84 -10.53
CA ARG A 29 21.51 6.90 -11.64
C ARG A 29 20.54 7.22 -12.78
N PRO A 30 20.98 7.10 -14.07
CA PRO A 30 20.14 7.45 -15.21
C PRO A 30 18.85 6.63 -15.32
N ASP A 31 18.84 5.41 -14.80
CA ASP A 31 17.69 4.50 -14.78
C ASP A 31 16.66 4.84 -13.68
N ILE A 32 17.04 5.63 -12.68
CA ILE A 32 16.23 6.01 -11.52
C ILE A 32 15.82 7.48 -11.56
N PHE A 33 16.79 8.40 -11.78
CA PHE A 33 16.60 9.84 -11.59
C PHE A 33 15.39 10.41 -12.34
N GLY A 34 15.18 10.04 -13.59
CA GLY A 34 14.06 10.54 -14.40
C GLY A 34 12.69 9.95 -14.04
N LYS A 35 12.62 9.00 -13.10
CA LYS A 35 11.39 8.31 -12.68
C LYS A 35 10.92 8.72 -11.30
N ILE A 36 11.75 9.45 -10.55
CA ILE A 36 11.43 9.87 -9.18
C ILE A 36 10.25 10.84 -9.21
N GLY A 37 9.14 10.46 -8.55
CA GLY A 37 7.94 11.28 -8.44
C GLY A 37 7.15 11.44 -9.74
N GLU A 38 7.49 10.74 -10.81
CA GLU A 38 6.81 10.85 -12.10
C GLU A 38 5.51 10.04 -12.04
N ALA A 39 4.86 9.39 -12.01
CA ALA A 39 3.58 8.66 -12.02
C ALA A 39 3.01 8.39 -10.62
N GLY A 40 3.60 8.97 -9.60
CA GLY A 40 3.17 8.76 -8.21
C GLY A 40 4.15 9.38 -7.21
N VAL A 41 3.95 9.13 -5.94
CA VAL A 41 4.84 9.62 -4.88
C VAL A 41 6.02 8.67 -4.68
N SER A 42 7.20 9.24 -4.45
CA SER A 42 8.41 8.50 -4.11
C SER A 42 8.49 8.35 -2.59
N ILE A 43 8.49 7.13 -2.09
CA ILE A 43 8.57 6.81 -0.66
C ILE A 43 9.67 5.78 -0.45
N ALA A 44 10.74 6.20 0.21
CA ALA A 44 11.86 5.35 0.56
C ALA A 44 12.02 5.18 2.08
N THR A 45 11.58 6.17 2.85
CA THR A 45 11.80 6.23 4.30
C THR A 45 10.49 6.41 5.07
N LEU A 46 10.57 6.21 6.39
CA LEU A 46 9.45 6.50 7.29
C LEU A 46 9.12 8.01 7.32
N ASP A 47 10.12 8.86 7.22
CA ASP A 47 9.93 10.31 7.23
C ASP A 47 9.16 10.77 5.99
N ASP A 48 9.41 10.18 4.82
CA ASP A 48 8.63 10.45 3.60
C ASP A 48 7.16 10.08 3.79
N MET A 49 6.90 8.94 4.43
CA MET A 49 5.53 8.49 4.71
C MET A 49 4.83 9.39 5.73
N GLU A 50 5.56 9.89 6.74
CA GLU A 50 5.05 10.85 7.70
C GLU A 50 4.70 12.19 7.03
N ASP A 51 5.55 12.68 6.16
CA ASP A 51 5.29 13.92 5.41
C ASP A 51 4.11 13.77 4.45
N LEU A 52 3.96 12.61 3.81
CA LEU A 52 2.83 12.32 2.92
C LEU A 52 1.49 12.42 3.64
N TYR A 53 1.39 11.88 4.85
CA TYR A 53 0.14 11.86 5.63
C TYR A 53 0.07 12.93 6.72
N LYS A 54 0.95 13.90 6.69
CA LYS A 54 0.96 15.01 7.62
C LYS A 54 -0.34 15.82 7.59
N GLY A 55 -0.95 15.99 8.74
CA GLY A 55 -2.21 16.72 8.88
C GLY A 55 -3.46 15.86 8.71
N PHE A 56 -3.32 14.56 8.44
CA PHE A 56 -4.41 13.59 8.52
C PHE A 56 -4.28 12.73 9.79
N ASN A 57 -5.39 12.51 10.48
CA ASN A 57 -5.45 11.56 11.57
C ASN A 57 -5.74 10.16 11.02
N LEU A 58 -4.74 9.28 11.01
CA LEU A 58 -4.84 7.95 10.39
C LEU A 58 -5.67 6.96 11.20
N ILE A 59 -5.97 7.25 12.47
CA ILE A 59 -6.84 6.41 13.32
C ILE A 59 -8.29 6.92 13.39
N ASP A 60 -8.58 8.05 12.73
CA ASP A 60 -9.95 8.56 12.65
C ASP A 60 -10.85 7.56 11.91
N PRO A 61 -12.02 7.16 12.48
CA PRO A 61 -12.93 6.21 11.85
C PRO A 61 -13.47 6.69 10.49
N TYR A 62 -13.40 7.97 10.20
CA TYR A 62 -13.79 8.55 8.90
C TYR A 62 -12.62 8.71 7.93
N THR A 63 -11.41 8.39 8.33
CA THR A 63 -10.23 8.39 7.44
C THR A 63 -9.94 6.97 6.97
N SER A 64 -9.81 6.79 5.65
CA SER A 64 -9.33 5.54 5.05
C SER A 64 -8.31 5.82 3.96
N VAL A 65 -7.30 4.98 3.85
CA VAL A 65 -6.21 5.12 2.88
C VAL A 65 -6.16 3.90 1.98
N SER A 66 -6.16 4.14 0.67
CA SER A 66 -5.92 3.10 -0.33
C SER A 66 -4.54 3.31 -0.94
N MET A 67 -3.71 2.28 -0.90
CA MET A 67 -2.33 2.30 -1.39
C MET A 67 -2.18 1.34 -2.56
N THR A 68 -1.87 1.86 -3.74
CA THR A 68 -1.63 1.09 -4.96
C THR A 68 -0.15 0.74 -5.03
N ILE A 69 0.17 -0.48 -4.62
CA ILE A 69 1.53 -1.04 -4.57
C ILE A 69 1.45 -2.55 -4.83
N ASN A 70 2.54 -3.20 -5.19
CA ASN A 70 2.57 -4.64 -5.44
C ASN A 70 3.70 -5.32 -4.64
N GLY A 71 4.82 -5.69 -5.25
CA GLY A 71 5.90 -6.40 -4.57
C GLY A 71 6.35 -5.78 -3.25
N PRO A 72 6.58 -4.45 -3.16
CA PRO A 72 6.96 -3.78 -1.91
C PRO A 72 5.81 -3.58 -0.91
N ALA A 73 4.61 -4.12 -1.14
CA ALA A 73 3.44 -3.91 -0.28
C ALA A 73 3.71 -4.09 1.22
N PRO A 74 4.44 -5.11 1.70
CA PRO A 74 4.74 -5.26 3.13
C PRO A 74 5.60 -4.13 3.69
N ILE A 75 6.54 -3.60 2.89
CA ILE A 75 7.41 -2.48 3.30
C ILE A 75 6.56 -1.21 3.44
N ILE A 76 5.78 -0.88 2.42
CA ILE A 76 4.88 0.28 2.42
C ILE A 76 3.84 0.18 3.54
N LEU A 77 3.28 -1.01 3.75
CA LEU A 77 2.37 -1.25 4.87
C LEU A 77 3.05 -1.03 6.22
N ALA A 78 4.28 -1.50 6.39
CA ALA A 78 5.04 -1.28 7.62
C ALA A 78 5.34 0.20 7.86
N LEU A 79 5.74 0.95 6.83
CA LEU A 79 5.95 2.40 6.92
C LEU A 79 4.65 3.13 7.30
N PHE A 80 3.54 2.79 6.65
CA PHE A 80 2.23 3.37 6.93
C PHE A 80 1.76 3.10 8.36
N MET A 81 1.86 1.86 8.85
CA MET A 81 1.49 1.51 10.22
C MET A 81 2.37 2.19 11.25
N ASN A 82 3.69 2.29 11.00
CA ASN A 82 4.58 3.02 11.89
C ASN A 82 4.28 4.53 11.91
N THR A 83 3.89 5.12 10.77
CA THR A 83 3.42 6.51 10.73
C THR A 83 2.18 6.71 11.62
N ALA A 84 1.19 5.84 11.52
CA ALA A 84 0.02 5.91 12.39
C ALA A 84 0.35 5.76 13.88
N MET A 85 1.29 4.88 14.22
CA MET A 85 1.78 4.70 15.59
C MET A 85 2.52 5.96 16.08
N LYS A 86 3.39 6.56 15.27
CA LYS A 86 4.12 7.79 15.64
C LYS A 86 3.18 8.98 15.82
N GLN A 87 2.11 9.06 15.04
CA GLN A 87 1.09 10.10 15.21
C GLN A 87 0.27 9.95 16.50
N THR A 88 0.13 8.73 17.02
CA THR A 88 -0.83 8.41 18.09
C THR A 88 -0.15 8.16 19.43
N LEU A 89 0.98 7.44 19.43
CA LEU A 89 1.67 7.01 20.64
C LEU A 89 2.69 8.04 21.11
N LYS A 90 2.84 8.16 22.42
CA LYS A 90 3.96 8.87 23.02
C LYS A 90 5.24 8.07 22.82
N SER A 91 6.40 8.75 22.85
CA SER A 91 7.71 8.10 22.66
C SER A 91 7.97 6.96 23.63
N GLU A 92 7.53 7.07 24.88
CA GLU A 92 7.64 6.04 25.93
C GLU A 92 6.82 4.77 25.63
N ASP A 93 5.70 4.92 24.90
CA ASP A 93 4.76 3.86 24.57
C ASP A 93 5.03 3.19 23.22
N PHE A 94 5.89 3.79 22.40
CA PHE A 94 6.12 3.36 21.03
C PHE A 94 6.62 1.91 20.92
N TRP A 95 7.36 1.42 21.91
CA TRP A 95 7.88 0.05 21.93
C TRP A 95 6.96 -0.94 22.66
N ASN A 96 5.84 -0.50 23.20
CA ASN A 96 4.85 -1.38 23.83
C ASN A 96 4.03 -2.10 22.76
N PHE A 97 4.16 -3.42 22.69
CA PHE A 97 3.52 -4.25 21.67
C PHE A 97 1.98 -4.10 21.67
N GLU A 98 1.34 -4.17 22.84
CA GLU A 98 -0.11 -4.10 22.95
C GLU A 98 -0.66 -2.75 22.47
N LYS A 99 -0.01 -1.65 22.83
CA LYS A 99 -0.40 -0.30 22.40
C LYS A 99 -0.25 -0.13 20.88
N ARG A 100 0.80 -0.72 20.29
CA ARG A 100 0.99 -0.73 18.83
C ARG A 100 -0.12 -1.48 18.11
N ILE A 101 -0.49 -2.66 18.63
CA ILE A 101 -1.60 -3.45 18.07
C ILE A 101 -2.93 -2.69 18.19
N GLU A 102 -3.16 -2.00 19.29
CA GLU A 102 -4.37 -1.19 19.48
C GLU A 102 -4.49 -0.07 18.44
N VAL A 103 -3.39 0.62 18.13
CA VAL A 103 -3.35 1.62 17.05
C VAL A 103 -3.64 0.97 15.70
N MET A 104 -2.99 -0.14 15.38
CA MET A 104 -3.21 -0.85 14.10
C MET A 104 -4.65 -1.32 13.91
N ARG A 105 -5.36 -1.68 14.97
CA ARG A 105 -6.78 -2.07 14.92
C ARG A 105 -7.71 -0.90 14.55
N GLN A 106 -7.30 0.33 14.80
CA GLN A 106 -8.08 1.53 14.48
C GLN A 106 -7.86 2.02 13.06
N VAL A 107 -6.69 1.76 12.48
CA VAL A 107 -6.35 2.18 11.12
C VAL A 107 -7.26 1.50 10.09
N ARG A 108 -7.68 2.27 9.08
CA ARG A 108 -8.52 1.81 7.98
C ARG A 108 -7.80 2.02 6.66
N GLY A 109 -7.71 0.98 5.87
CA GLY A 109 -7.05 1.11 4.59
C GLY A 109 -7.07 -0.16 3.76
N THR A 110 -6.61 -0.01 2.55
CA THR A 110 -6.39 -1.10 1.60
C THR A 110 -4.97 -0.99 1.08
N VAL A 111 -4.24 -2.08 1.13
CA VAL A 111 -2.98 -2.23 0.39
C VAL A 111 -3.26 -3.14 -0.79
N GLN A 112 -3.16 -2.60 -1.97
CA GLN A 112 -3.28 -3.41 -3.17
C GLN A 112 -1.99 -4.23 -3.34
N ALA A 113 -2.14 -5.54 -3.37
CA ALA A 113 -1.06 -6.47 -3.64
C ALA A 113 -1.58 -7.56 -4.58
N ASP A 114 -1.86 -7.17 -5.82
CA ASP A 114 -2.35 -8.04 -6.87
C ASP A 114 -1.17 -8.72 -7.57
N ILE A 115 -0.65 -9.76 -6.95
CA ILE A 115 0.57 -10.47 -7.37
C ILE A 115 0.37 -11.18 -8.72
N LEU A 116 -0.79 -11.81 -8.93
CA LEU A 116 -1.06 -12.52 -10.19
C LEU A 116 -1.16 -11.57 -11.37
N LYS A 117 -1.80 -10.41 -11.20
CA LYS A 117 -1.87 -9.38 -12.23
C LYS A 117 -0.49 -8.81 -12.55
N GLU A 118 0.35 -8.60 -11.54
CA GLU A 118 1.71 -8.10 -11.73
C GLU A 118 2.54 -9.05 -12.59
N ASP A 119 2.45 -10.34 -12.35
CA ASP A 119 3.12 -11.37 -13.13
C ASP A 119 2.56 -11.49 -14.55
N GLN A 120 1.24 -11.61 -14.67
CA GLN A 120 0.59 -11.94 -15.94
C GLN A 120 0.46 -10.75 -16.90
N ALA A 121 0.19 -9.55 -16.39
CA ALA A 121 -0.19 -8.41 -17.20
C ALA A 121 0.91 -7.33 -17.33
N GLN A 122 1.72 -7.14 -16.30
CA GLN A 122 2.72 -6.06 -16.26
C GLN A 122 4.16 -6.56 -16.37
N ASN A 123 4.42 -7.81 -16.00
CA ASN A 123 5.76 -8.39 -15.95
C ASN A 123 6.74 -7.52 -15.15
N THR A 124 6.28 -7.00 -14.02
CA THR A 124 7.03 -6.07 -13.13
C THR A 124 7.39 -6.70 -11.81
N CYS A 125 7.33 -8.03 -11.70
CA CYS A 125 7.62 -8.76 -10.47
C CYS A 125 9.08 -8.56 -10.05
N ILE A 126 9.26 -8.06 -8.82
CA ILE A 126 10.58 -7.96 -8.17
C ILE A 126 10.93 -9.22 -7.37
N PHE A 127 9.94 -10.06 -7.09
CA PHE A 127 10.09 -11.35 -6.40
C PHE A 127 9.48 -12.48 -7.23
N SER A 128 9.87 -13.72 -6.95
CA SER A 128 9.16 -14.87 -7.52
C SER A 128 7.72 -14.91 -7.06
N LEU A 129 6.84 -15.44 -7.89
CA LEU A 129 5.41 -15.56 -7.59
C LEU A 129 5.17 -16.29 -6.27
N GLU A 130 5.84 -17.42 -6.06
CA GLU A 130 5.74 -18.22 -4.84
C GLU A 130 6.11 -17.43 -3.58
N PHE A 131 7.22 -16.69 -3.63
CA PHE A 131 7.66 -15.86 -2.51
C PHE A 131 6.67 -14.72 -2.24
N ALA A 132 6.20 -14.03 -3.27
CA ALA A 132 5.26 -12.93 -3.14
C ALA A 132 3.92 -13.37 -2.54
N LEU A 133 3.36 -14.51 -2.99
CA LEU A 133 2.14 -15.09 -2.44
C LEU A 133 2.32 -15.51 -0.98
N LYS A 134 3.46 -16.15 -0.65
CA LYS A 134 3.78 -16.51 0.74
C LYS A 134 3.86 -15.27 1.65
N MET A 135 4.55 -14.25 1.21
CA MET A 135 4.71 -13.00 1.94
C MET A 135 3.35 -12.32 2.22
N MET A 136 2.45 -12.33 1.24
CA MET A 136 1.10 -11.81 1.43
C MET A 136 0.28 -12.67 2.40
N GLY A 137 0.43 -13.99 2.34
CA GLY A 137 -0.16 -14.90 3.31
C GLY A 137 0.32 -14.64 4.74
N ASP A 138 1.60 -14.41 4.93
CA ASP A 138 2.20 -14.09 6.24
C ASP A 138 1.65 -12.75 6.81
N VAL A 139 1.44 -11.73 5.95
CA VAL A 139 0.78 -10.46 6.35
C VAL A 139 -0.67 -10.70 6.79
N GLN A 140 -1.42 -11.50 6.03
CA GLN A 140 -2.81 -11.84 6.39
C GLN A 140 -2.87 -12.60 7.72
N GLU A 141 -2.01 -13.58 7.90
CA GLU A 141 -1.93 -14.35 9.14
C GLU A 141 -1.62 -13.43 10.34
N TYR A 142 -0.68 -12.51 10.19
CA TYR A 142 -0.36 -11.52 11.22
C TYR A 142 -1.58 -10.66 11.58
N PHE A 143 -2.32 -10.19 10.58
CA PHE A 143 -3.51 -9.36 10.81
C PHE A 143 -4.63 -10.16 11.49
N CYS A 144 -4.86 -11.41 11.07
CA CYS A 144 -5.84 -12.29 11.69
C CYS A 144 -5.48 -12.58 13.17
N LYS A 145 -4.23 -12.94 13.44
CA LYS A 145 -3.75 -13.23 14.80
C LYS A 145 -3.90 -12.04 15.76
N ASN A 146 -3.73 -10.83 15.24
CA ASN A 146 -3.82 -9.60 16.03
C ASN A 146 -5.19 -8.91 15.96
N ALA A 147 -6.18 -9.52 15.32
CA ALA A 147 -7.54 -9.00 15.13
C ALA A 147 -7.57 -7.59 14.48
N ILE A 148 -6.67 -7.34 13.52
CA ILE A 148 -6.62 -6.12 12.71
C ILE A 148 -7.58 -6.33 11.53
N LYS A 149 -8.77 -5.72 11.58
CA LYS A 149 -9.87 -6.05 10.65
C LYS A 149 -10.10 -5.04 9.54
N ASN A 150 -9.61 -3.80 9.70
CA ASN A 150 -9.99 -2.69 8.83
C ASN A 150 -8.86 -2.20 7.92
N SER A 151 -7.70 -2.84 7.96
CA SER A 151 -6.48 -2.33 7.32
C SER A 151 -5.99 -3.17 6.15
N TYR A 152 -6.69 -4.24 5.81
CA TYR A 152 -6.26 -5.14 4.76
C TYR A 152 -7.43 -5.66 3.94
N THR A 153 -7.44 -5.27 2.69
CA THR A 153 -8.34 -5.82 1.68
C THR A 153 -7.47 -6.28 0.51
N VAL A 154 -7.64 -7.51 0.07
CA VAL A 154 -7.03 -7.97 -1.18
C VAL A 154 -7.81 -7.34 -2.32
N SER A 155 -7.12 -6.63 -3.20
CA SER A 155 -7.70 -5.99 -4.38
C SER A 155 -7.22 -6.71 -5.62
N ILE A 156 -8.14 -7.19 -6.43
CA ILE A 156 -7.87 -7.78 -7.74
C ILE A 156 -8.35 -6.79 -8.80
N SER A 157 -7.42 -6.36 -9.69
CA SER A 157 -7.69 -5.35 -10.70
C SER A 157 -7.63 -5.93 -12.11
N GLY A 158 -8.64 -5.66 -12.92
CA GLY A 158 -8.73 -6.14 -14.30
C GLY A 158 -8.40 -5.10 -15.37
N TYR A 159 -8.24 -3.81 -15.01
CA TYR A 159 -8.06 -2.76 -16.02
C TYR A 159 -6.76 -2.91 -16.84
N HIS A 160 -5.72 -3.50 -16.29
CA HIS A 160 -4.45 -3.76 -16.98
C HIS A 160 -4.61 -4.71 -18.17
N ILE A 161 -5.54 -5.65 -18.08
CA ILE A 161 -5.85 -6.58 -19.17
C ILE A 161 -6.53 -5.81 -20.32
N ALA A 162 -7.38 -4.83 -19.99
CA ALA A 162 -7.99 -3.94 -20.99
C ALA A 162 -6.93 -3.02 -21.63
N GLU A 163 -6.00 -2.47 -20.85
CA GLU A 163 -4.88 -1.66 -21.35
C GLU A 163 -3.97 -2.46 -22.30
N ALA A 164 -3.81 -3.76 -22.06
CA ALA A 164 -3.10 -4.68 -22.95
C ALA A 164 -3.91 -5.04 -24.23
N GLY A 165 -5.11 -4.50 -24.41
CA GLY A 165 -5.93 -4.67 -25.61
C GLY A 165 -7.04 -5.69 -25.51
N ALA A 166 -7.31 -6.27 -24.34
CA ALA A 166 -8.40 -7.22 -24.16
C ALA A 166 -9.78 -6.56 -24.29
N ASN A 167 -10.72 -7.28 -24.86
CA ASN A 167 -12.13 -6.86 -24.85
C ASN A 167 -12.76 -7.02 -23.46
N PRO A 168 -13.92 -6.39 -23.17
CA PRO A 168 -14.54 -6.44 -21.85
C PRO A 168 -14.84 -7.84 -21.30
N ILE A 169 -15.14 -8.79 -22.17
CA ILE A 169 -15.43 -10.20 -21.77
C ILE A 169 -14.15 -10.87 -21.27
N SER A 170 -13.06 -10.72 -22.03
CA SER A 170 -11.74 -11.24 -21.63
C SER A 170 -11.23 -10.58 -20.35
N GLN A 171 -11.38 -9.25 -20.21
CA GLN A 171 -11.04 -8.51 -19.00
C GLN A 171 -11.79 -9.08 -17.79
N MET A 172 -13.10 -9.25 -17.90
CA MET A 172 -13.93 -9.80 -16.81
C MET A 172 -13.52 -11.24 -16.47
N ALA A 173 -13.27 -12.08 -17.48
CA ALA A 173 -12.86 -13.46 -17.27
C ALA A 173 -11.52 -13.55 -16.50
N PHE A 174 -10.51 -12.76 -16.89
CA PHE A 174 -9.23 -12.69 -16.17
C PHE A 174 -9.39 -12.21 -14.74
N THR A 175 -10.17 -11.16 -14.53
CA THR A 175 -10.39 -10.59 -13.19
C THR A 175 -11.05 -11.59 -12.26
N LEU A 176 -12.10 -12.27 -12.72
CA LEU A 176 -12.81 -13.29 -11.94
C LEU A 176 -11.98 -14.55 -11.71
N SER A 177 -11.14 -14.93 -12.68
CA SER A 177 -10.25 -16.08 -12.56
C SER A 177 -9.12 -15.87 -11.55
N ASN A 178 -8.65 -14.64 -11.41
CA ASN A 178 -7.59 -14.30 -10.45
C ASN A 178 -8.12 -14.03 -9.03
N GLY A 179 -9.40 -13.68 -8.89
CA GLY A 179 -10.07 -13.46 -7.60
C GLY A 179 -10.59 -14.72 -6.96
#